data_2d47af1b46925d69b2d5d982e51345fa
#
_entry.id   2d47af1b46925d69b2d5d982e51345fa
#
_cell.length_a   1.000
_cell.length_b   1.000
_cell.length_c   1.000
_cell.angle_alpha   90.00
_cell.angle_beta   90.00
_cell.angle_gamma   90.00
#
_symmetry.space_group_name_H-M   'P 1'
#
loop_
_entity.id
_entity.type
_entity.pdbx_description
1 polymer ?
#
loop_
_entity_poly.entity_id
_entity_poly.type
_entity_poly.pdbx_seq_one_letter_code
_entity_poly.pdbx_strand_id
1 'polypeptide(L)'
;MDPVLMLRTSVCLFVLAALGGLAMAGIRFAGRRNPPVWLSMVHGLVAAAGVTLLAYAAATAAIPGMATMALLLFLVAAGGGAAMALLFQWRQRLLPAWLVVVHAALAVLGFVMLAVAAFA
;
A
#
# COMPACT_ATOMS: atom_id res chain seq x y z
N MET A 1 11.31 18.38 8.63
CA MET A 1 10.28 18.42 7.60
C MET A 1 8.93 18.66 8.26
N ASP A 2 8.10 19.48 7.67
CA ASP A 2 6.76 19.76 8.22
C ASP A 2 5.89 18.48 8.22
N PRO A 3 5.23 18.16 9.35
CA PRO A 3 4.38 16.96 9.45
C PRO A 3 3.28 16.91 8.39
N VAL A 4 2.63 18.02 8.10
CA VAL A 4 1.58 18.07 7.07
C VAL A 4 2.14 17.74 5.70
N LEU A 5 3.31 18.27 5.38
CA LEU A 5 3.99 17.96 4.11
C LEU A 5 4.37 16.48 4.03
N MET A 6 4.83 15.88 5.13
CA MET A 6 5.14 14.44 5.16
C MET A 6 3.88 13.60 4.90
N LEU A 7 2.75 13.91 5.54
CA LEU A 7 1.50 13.20 5.32
C LEU A 7 1.02 13.33 3.87
N ARG A 8 1.03 14.55 3.32
CA ARG A 8 0.59 14.80 1.94
C ARG A 8 1.50 14.14 0.91
N THR A 9 2.81 14.13 1.15
CA THR A 9 3.75 13.40 0.28
C THR A 9 3.51 11.89 0.35
N SER A 10 3.23 11.35 1.53
CA SER A 10 2.83 9.95 1.68
C SER A 10 1.55 9.64 0.90
N VAL A 11 0.54 10.52 0.95
CA VAL A 11 -0.68 10.36 0.12
C VAL A 11 -0.34 10.28 -1.36
N CYS A 12 0.54 11.15 -1.87
CA CYS A 12 0.95 11.10 -3.28
C CYS A 12 1.63 9.77 -3.63
N LEU A 13 2.52 9.28 -2.77
CA LEU A 13 3.18 7.98 -2.98
C LEU A 13 2.16 6.84 -2.99
N PHE A 14 1.17 6.85 -2.09
CA PHE A 14 0.14 5.82 -2.06
C PHE A 14 -0.84 5.93 -3.23
N VAL A 15 -1.08 7.11 -3.80
CA VAL A 15 -1.82 7.25 -5.07
C VAL A 15 -1.09 6.52 -6.19
N LEU A 16 0.22 6.73 -6.32
CA LEU A 16 1.02 6.04 -7.32
C LEU A 16 1.03 4.52 -7.09
N ALA A 17 1.19 4.09 -5.84
CA ALA A 17 1.11 2.68 -5.48
C ALA A 17 -0.27 2.08 -5.81
N ALA A 18 -1.35 2.81 -5.54
CA ALA A 18 -2.72 2.39 -5.83
C ALA A 18 -2.96 2.20 -7.34
N LEU A 19 -2.43 3.09 -8.17
CA LEU A 19 -2.52 2.95 -9.63
C LEU A 19 -1.85 1.66 -10.09
N GLY A 20 -0.66 1.34 -9.58
CA GLY A 20 0.02 0.07 -9.84
C GLY A 20 -0.76 -1.12 -9.32
N GLY A 21 -1.33 -1.02 -8.11
CA GLY A 21 -2.15 -2.06 -7.51
C GLY A 21 -3.43 -2.34 -8.30
N LEU A 22 -4.10 -1.31 -8.80
CA LEU A 22 -5.29 -1.47 -9.66
C LEU A 22 -4.93 -2.14 -10.98
N ALA A 23 -3.82 -1.76 -11.60
CA ALA A 23 -3.34 -2.42 -12.81
C ALA A 23 -3.07 -3.92 -12.56
N MET A 24 -2.43 -4.24 -11.44
CA MET A 24 -2.16 -5.64 -11.07
C MET A 24 -3.44 -6.42 -10.78
N ALA A 25 -4.41 -5.84 -10.08
CA ALA A 25 -5.69 -6.46 -9.82
C ALA A 25 -6.45 -6.73 -11.13
N GLY A 26 -6.41 -5.78 -12.07
CA GLY A 26 -6.99 -5.96 -13.41
C GLY A 26 -6.38 -7.14 -14.16
N ILE A 27 -5.06 -7.27 -14.15
CA ILE A 27 -4.35 -8.40 -14.77
C ILE A 27 -4.74 -9.72 -14.10
N ARG A 28 -4.78 -9.73 -12.76
CA ARG A 28 -5.12 -10.96 -11.99
C ARG A 28 -6.56 -11.42 -12.26
N PHE A 29 -7.52 -10.51 -12.24
CA PHE A 29 -8.94 -10.86 -12.33
C PHE A 29 -9.44 -10.98 -13.78
N ALA A 30 -9.10 -10.04 -14.65
CA ALA A 30 -9.51 -10.09 -16.05
C ALA A 30 -8.63 -11.02 -16.87
N GLY A 31 -7.32 -11.01 -16.64
CA GLY A 31 -6.36 -11.85 -17.35
C GLY A 31 -6.21 -13.26 -16.78
N ARG A 32 -6.73 -13.51 -15.59
CA ARG A 32 -6.65 -14.82 -14.88
C ARG A 32 -5.21 -15.33 -14.77
N ARG A 33 -4.27 -14.43 -14.58
CA ARG A 33 -2.84 -14.71 -14.44
C ARG A 33 -2.23 -13.78 -13.41
N ASN A 34 -1.04 -14.09 -12.95
CA ASN A 34 -0.30 -13.18 -12.09
C ASN A 34 0.20 -11.95 -12.89
N PRO A 35 0.23 -10.77 -12.24
CA PRO A 35 0.88 -9.61 -12.82
C PRO A 35 2.38 -9.86 -13.00
N PRO A 36 3.05 -9.14 -13.93
CA PRO A 36 4.49 -9.26 -14.10
C PRO A 36 5.25 -8.83 -12.83
N VAL A 37 6.35 -9.49 -12.55
CA VAL A 37 7.15 -9.26 -11.32
C VAL A 37 7.63 -7.81 -11.22
N TRP A 38 8.05 -7.19 -12.34
CA TRP A 38 8.51 -5.81 -12.32
C TRP A 38 7.43 -4.83 -11.82
N LEU A 39 6.17 -5.08 -12.16
CA LEU A 39 5.06 -4.22 -11.74
C LEU A 39 4.80 -4.35 -10.24
N SER A 40 4.82 -5.56 -9.70
CA SER A 40 4.71 -5.77 -8.26
C SER A 40 5.91 -5.21 -7.49
N MET A 41 7.11 -5.26 -8.05
CA MET A 41 8.30 -4.64 -7.47
C MET A 41 8.17 -3.11 -7.40
N VAL A 42 7.75 -2.47 -8.49
CA VAL A 42 7.54 -1.01 -8.52
C VAL A 42 6.44 -0.61 -7.54
N HIS A 43 5.31 -1.32 -7.54
CA HIS A 43 4.23 -1.09 -6.57
C HIS A 43 4.74 -1.22 -5.13
N GLY A 44 5.45 -2.28 -4.81
CA GLY A 44 5.98 -2.53 -3.48
C GLY A 44 7.00 -1.48 -3.02
N LEU A 45 7.89 -1.05 -3.91
CA LEU A 45 8.90 -0.02 -3.59
C LEU A 45 8.26 1.35 -3.34
N VAL A 46 7.31 1.75 -4.17
CA VAL A 46 6.59 3.03 -3.99
C VAL A 46 5.76 2.99 -2.71
N ALA A 47 5.06 1.89 -2.44
CA ALA A 47 4.33 1.71 -1.19
C ALA A 47 5.26 1.73 0.02
N ALA A 48 6.42 1.07 -0.06
CA ALA A 48 7.42 1.08 1.01
C ALA A 48 7.95 2.50 1.28
N ALA A 49 8.15 3.30 0.24
CA ALA A 49 8.53 4.71 0.41
C ALA A 49 7.44 5.49 1.16
N GLY A 50 6.17 5.29 0.81
CA GLY A 50 5.04 5.91 1.52
C GLY A 50 4.95 5.48 2.99
N VAL A 51 5.07 4.19 3.26
CA VAL A 51 5.09 3.65 4.63
C VAL A 51 6.27 4.20 5.44
N THR A 52 7.45 4.24 4.85
CA THR A 52 8.67 4.74 5.51
C THR A 52 8.51 6.21 5.89
N LEU A 53 8.01 7.03 4.99
CA LEU A 53 7.80 8.46 5.27
C LEU A 53 6.72 8.66 6.35
N LEU A 54 5.62 7.91 6.29
CA LEU A 54 4.56 7.96 7.29
C LEU A 54 5.05 7.48 8.67
N ALA A 55 5.84 6.40 8.70
CA ALA A 55 6.46 5.90 9.93
C ALA A 55 7.44 6.94 10.52
N TYR A 56 8.22 7.58 9.67
CA TYR A 56 9.12 8.65 10.11
C TYR A 56 8.34 9.84 10.70
N ALA A 57 7.24 10.24 10.05
CA ALA A 57 6.38 11.29 10.58
C ALA A 57 5.79 10.90 11.95
N ALA A 58 5.33 9.67 12.11
CA ALA A 58 4.81 9.17 13.38
C ALA A 58 5.85 9.13 14.49
N ALA A 59 7.11 8.84 14.14
CA ALA A 59 8.21 8.75 15.11
C ALA A 59 8.78 10.12 15.53
N THR A 60 8.66 11.14 14.67
CA THR A 60 9.38 12.42 14.85
C THR A 60 8.47 13.62 15.07
N ALA A 61 7.15 13.47 14.91
CA ALA A 61 6.20 14.56 15.03
C ALA A 61 4.89 14.08 15.65
N ALA A 62 4.11 15.03 16.17
CA ALA A 62 2.74 14.78 16.55
C ALA A 62 1.89 14.75 15.29
N ILE A 63 1.34 13.59 14.95
CA ILE A 63 0.43 13.40 13.84
C ILE A 63 -0.97 12.99 14.31
N PRO A 64 -2.03 13.23 13.52
CA PRO A 64 -3.38 12.80 13.89
C PRO A 64 -3.44 11.30 14.14
N GLY A 65 -4.23 10.88 15.14
CA GLY A 65 -4.41 9.45 15.45
C GLY A 65 -4.91 8.63 14.26
N MET A 66 -5.70 9.24 13.39
CA MET A 66 -6.16 8.61 12.14
C MET A 66 -5.00 8.28 11.19
N ALA A 67 -3.96 9.12 11.14
CA ALA A 67 -2.75 8.83 10.36
C ALA A 67 -1.95 7.67 10.98
N THR A 68 -1.90 7.58 12.30
CA THR A 68 -1.27 6.45 13.00
C THR A 68 -2.02 5.14 12.74
N MET A 69 -3.35 5.17 12.77
CA MET A 69 -4.16 4.00 12.41
C MET A 69 -3.97 3.59 10.94
N ALA A 70 -3.86 4.58 10.04
CA ALA A 70 -3.55 4.31 8.64
C ALA A 70 -2.19 3.59 8.50
N LEU A 71 -1.17 4.02 9.24
CA LEU A 71 0.13 3.36 9.26
C LEU A 71 0.02 1.88 9.64
N LEU A 72 -0.74 1.57 10.70
CA LEU A 72 -0.95 0.18 11.12
C LEU A 72 -1.62 -0.66 10.03
N LEU A 73 -2.65 -0.10 9.37
CA LEU A 73 -3.32 -0.78 8.26
C LEU A 73 -2.37 -1.01 7.07
N PHE A 74 -1.54 -0.04 6.73
CA PHE A 74 -0.53 -0.19 5.68
C PHE A 74 0.54 -1.22 6.03
N LEU A 75 0.95 -1.32 7.28
CA LEU A 75 1.90 -2.35 7.71
C LEU A 75 1.30 -3.75 7.56
N VAL A 76 0.04 -3.94 7.92
CA VAL A 76 -0.66 -5.22 7.70
C VAL A 76 -0.81 -5.50 6.21
N ALA A 77 -1.21 -4.50 5.41
CA ALA A 77 -1.33 -4.63 3.96
C ALA A 77 0.03 -4.97 3.32
N ALA A 78 1.12 -4.34 3.77
CA ALA A 78 2.47 -4.64 3.30
C ALA A 78 2.88 -6.08 3.60
N GLY A 79 2.55 -6.59 4.78
CA GLY A 79 2.75 -8.00 5.14
C GLY A 79 2.00 -8.94 4.21
N GLY A 80 0.74 -8.64 3.90
CA GLY A 80 -0.06 -9.38 2.93
C GLY A 80 0.52 -9.32 1.52
N GLY A 81 0.99 -8.16 1.09
CA GLY A 81 1.65 -7.97 -0.20
C GLY A 81 2.95 -8.78 -0.30
N ALA A 82 3.77 -8.75 0.73
CA ALA A 82 5.00 -9.56 0.81
C ALA A 82 4.68 -11.06 0.76
N ALA A 83 3.66 -11.50 1.49
CA ALA A 83 3.22 -12.90 1.46
C ALA A 83 2.77 -13.30 0.05
N MET A 84 2.00 -12.45 -0.64
CA MET A 84 1.60 -12.71 -2.03
C MET A 84 2.79 -12.83 -2.96
N ALA A 85 3.79 -11.95 -2.84
CA ALA A 85 5.00 -12.00 -3.67
C ALA A 85 5.82 -13.26 -3.38
N LEU A 86 6.13 -13.53 -2.12
CA LEU A 86 7.07 -14.58 -1.73
C LEU A 86 6.48 -15.98 -1.80
N LEU A 87 5.21 -16.14 -1.44
CA LEU A 87 4.57 -17.47 -1.33
C LEU A 87 3.83 -17.90 -2.59
N PHE A 88 3.47 -16.95 -3.45
CA PHE A 88 2.69 -17.24 -4.65
C PHE A 88 3.38 -16.78 -5.93
N GLN A 89 3.59 -15.48 -6.12
CA GLN A 89 4.11 -14.94 -7.38
C GLN A 89 5.49 -15.48 -7.73
N TRP A 90 6.43 -15.42 -6.79
CA TRP A 90 7.81 -15.91 -7.02
C TRP A 90 7.91 -17.42 -7.10
N ARG A 91 6.89 -18.13 -6.60
CA ARG A 91 6.75 -19.57 -6.75
C ARG A 91 5.90 -19.98 -7.93
N GLN A 92 5.56 -19.03 -8.81
CA GLN A 92 4.73 -19.25 -9.99
C GLN A 92 3.37 -19.88 -9.66
N ARG A 93 2.82 -19.52 -8.50
CA ARG A 93 1.46 -19.88 -8.07
C ARG A 93 0.53 -18.71 -8.30
N LEU A 94 -0.68 -18.99 -8.76
CA LEU A 94 -1.70 -17.97 -8.94
C LEU A 94 -2.05 -17.32 -7.59
N LEU A 95 -2.06 -15.98 -7.54
CA LEU A 95 -2.44 -15.23 -6.34
C LEU A 95 -3.86 -15.59 -5.92
N PRO A 96 -4.10 -15.97 -4.64
CA PRO A 96 -5.45 -16.21 -4.16
C PRO A 96 -6.31 -14.96 -4.27
N ALA A 97 -7.48 -15.06 -4.86
CA ALA A 97 -8.37 -13.92 -5.06
C ALA A 97 -8.75 -13.24 -3.73
N TRP A 98 -9.05 -14.03 -2.70
CA TRP A 98 -9.41 -13.50 -1.39
C TRP A 98 -8.27 -12.68 -0.75
N LEU A 99 -7.02 -13.10 -0.95
CA LEU A 99 -5.87 -12.41 -0.40
C LEU A 99 -5.63 -11.07 -1.11
N VAL A 100 -5.81 -11.03 -2.43
CA VAL A 100 -5.78 -9.78 -3.21
C VAL A 100 -6.85 -8.81 -2.71
N VAL A 101 -8.07 -9.28 -2.51
CA VAL A 101 -9.20 -8.45 -2.04
C VAL A 101 -8.96 -7.93 -0.63
N VAL A 102 -8.51 -8.78 0.30
CA VAL A 102 -8.22 -8.36 1.68
C VAL A 102 -7.09 -7.33 1.71
N HIS A 103 -6.01 -7.57 0.97
CA HIS A 103 -4.90 -6.61 0.84
C HIS A 103 -5.39 -5.26 0.30
N ALA A 104 -6.17 -5.27 -0.78
CA ALA A 104 -6.73 -4.05 -1.38
C ALA A 104 -7.66 -3.32 -0.41
N ALA A 105 -8.53 -4.04 0.30
CA ALA A 105 -9.47 -3.44 1.26
C ALA A 105 -8.73 -2.74 2.41
N LEU A 106 -7.72 -3.37 2.99
CA LEU A 106 -6.88 -2.76 4.03
C LEU A 106 -6.14 -1.53 3.52
N ALA A 107 -5.58 -1.61 2.31
CA ALA A 107 -4.86 -0.50 1.69
C ALA A 107 -5.79 0.68 1.39
N VAL A 108 -6.99 0.43 0.86
CA VAL A 108 -7.98 1.49 0.58
C VAL A 108 -8.46 2.14 1.87
N LEU A 109 -8.76 1.37 2.90
CA LEU A 109 -9.16 1.92 4.20
C LEU A 109 -8.04 2.78 4.79
N GLY A 110 -6.81 2.29 4.80
CA GLY A 110 -5.65 3.05 5.26
C GLY A 110 -5.44 4.33 4.44
N PHE A 111 -5.61 4.26 3.13
CA PHE A 111 -5.49 5.43 2.25
C PHE A 111 -6.54 6.51 2.56
N VAL A 112 -7.81 6.12 2.71
CA VAL A 112 -8.88 7.07 3.06
C VAL A 112 -8.61 7.74 4.39
N MET A 113 -8.20 6.98 5.41
CA MET A 113 -7.87 7.52 6.72
C MET A 113 -6.67 8.48 6.65
N LEU A 114 -5.64 8.13 5.91
CA LEU A 114 -4.48 9.00 5.72
C LEU A 114 -4.84 10.28 4.96
N ALA A 115 -5.64 10.19 3.90
CA ALA A 115 -6.07 11.34 3.12
C ALA A 115 -6.90 12.31 3.98
N VAL A 116 -7.83 11.79 4.77
CA VAL A 116 -8.60 12.61 5.71
C VAL A 116 -7.67 13.30 6.71
N ALA A 117 -6.72 12.58 7.30
CA ALA A 117 -5.76 13.14 8.25
C ALA A 117 -4.86 14.23 7.62
N ALA A 118 -4.47 14.06 6.36
CA ALA A 118 -3.55 14.96 5.67
C ALA A 118 -4.20 16.25 5.17
N PHE A 119 -5.53 16.26 4.93
CA PHE A 119 -6.25 17.37 4.30
C PHE A 119 -7.43 17.90 5.14
N ALA A 120 -7.64 17.35 6.30
CA ALA A 120 -8.66 17.83 7.23
C ALA A 120 -8.25 19.15 7.90
#